data_a56e1ecd82900f46de9ca065b598df62
#
_entry.id   a56e1ecd82900f46de9ca065b598df62
#
_cell.length_a   1.000
_cell.length_b   1.000
_cell.length_c   1.000
_cell.angle_alpha   90.00
_cell.angle_beta   90.00
_cell.angle_gamma   90.00
#
_symmetry.space_group_name_H-M   'P 1'
#
loop_
_entity.id
_entity.type
_entity.pdbx_description
1 polymer ?
#
loop_
_entity_poly.entity_id
_entity_poly.type
_entity_poly.pdbx_seq_one_letter_code
_entity_poly.pdbx_strand_id
1 'polypeptide(L)'
;MVEIDDLEKLLLQVKDTSEIMIDLAYSSLIFHDRELADEVLLLNEYVKDLNSRLEEKVVERVSQDKDLDRAITFIRLSRAMEDIGDSAEKIADVVLRDIRVHPVLAESILESGTSIAREVIADESVLAGKPLRETSLATDTGWFAIVVKRGPKWIIGPDGETVLQAGDIIFARGPLESRGHLCRLARGKTQQVQFVPDPSGDPDITC
;
A
#
# COMPACT_ATOMS: atom_id res chain seq x y z
N MET A 1 -7.69 -8.32 25.93
CA MET A 1 -7.64 -7.57 24.65
C MET A 1 -7.69 -6.11 25.04
N VAL A 2 -6.64 -5.34 24.79
CA VAL A 2 -6.62 -3.90 25.12
C VAL A 2 -7.60 -3.23 24.15
N GLU A 3 -8.59 -2.52 24.71
CA GLU A 3 -9.54 -1.76 23.90
C GLU A 3 -8.79 -0.57 23.31
N ILE A 4 -8.56 -0.59 21.99
CA ILE A 4 -7.85 0.47 21.28
C ILE A 4 -8.81 1.67 21.16
N ASP A 5 -8.41 2.79 21.73
CA ASP A 5 -9.13 4.07 21.67
C ASP A 5 -9.17 4.61 20.22
N ASP A 6 -10.17 5.42 19.89
CA ASP A 6 -10.33 6.03 18.57
C ASP A 6 -9.14 6.91 18.17
N LEU A 7 -8.49 7.54 19.14
CA LEU A 7 -7.27 8.31 18.94
C LEU A 7 -6.09 7.41 18.49
N GLU A 8 -5.94 6.27 19.18
CA GLU A 8 -4.92 5.27 18.86
C GLU A 8 -5.17 4.63 17.48
N LYS A 9 -6.44 4.42 17.11
CA LYS A 9 -6.82 3.94 15.78
C LYS A 9 -6.41 4.93 14.68
N LEU A 10 -6.68 6.23 14.88
CA LEU A 10 -6.27 7.25 13.92
C LEU A 10 -4.77 7.32 13.78
N LEU A 11 -4.02 7.26 14.88
CA LEU A 11 -2.56 7.25 14.85
C LEU A 11 -2.02 6.03 14.10
N LEU A 12 -2.60 4.85 14.31
CA LEU A 12 -2.24 3.64 13.56
C LEU A 12 -2.53 3.79 12.07
N GLN A 13 -3.67 4.40 11.69
CA GLN A 13 -3.99 4.66 10.30
C GLN A 13 -2.97 5.60 9.65
N VAL A 14 -2.58 6.68 10.32
CA VAL A 14 -1.52 7.59 9.84
C VAL A 14 -0.22 6.82 9.64
N LYS A 15 0.20 6.05 10.65
CA LYS A 15 1.42 5.22 10.62
C LYS A 15 1.39 4.23 9.46
N ASP A 16 0.33 3.42 9.35
CA ASP A 16 0.24 2.38 8.32
C ASP A 16 0.20 3.00 6.91
N THR A 17 -0.49 4.14 6.75
CA THR A 17 -0.56 4.83 5.46
C THR A 17 0.80 5.41 5.07
N SER A 18 1.53 6.05 5.99
CA SER A 18 2.85 6.63 5.70
C SER A 18 3.89 5.55 5.35
N GLU A 19 3.84 4.37 5.98
CA GLU A 19 4.70 3.23 5.62
C GLU A 19 4.43 2.75 4.18
N ILE A 20 3.15 2.60 3.83
CA ILE A 20 2.74 2.18 2.48
C ILE A 20 3.18 3.21 1.43
N MET A 21 3.11 4.50 1.74
CA MET A 21 3.55 5.56 0.83
C MET A 21 5.02 5.44 0.46
N ILE A 22 5.90 5.09 1.41
CA ILE A 22 7.31 4.85 1.13
C ILE A 22 7.48 3.69 0.15
N ASP A 23 6.80 2.58 0.41
CA ASP A 23 6.87 1.39 -0.42
C ASP A 23 6.39 1.67 -1.85
N LEU A 24 5.28 2.41 -1.99
CA LEU A 24 4.74 2.81 -3.30
C LEU A 24 5.69 3.78 -4.02
N ALA A 25 6.27 4.75 -3.30
CA ALA A 25 7.19 5.72 -3.87
C ALA A 25 8.45 5.04 -4.44
N TYR A 26 9.07 4.12 -3.68
CA TYR A 26 10.20 3.35 -4.19
C TYR A 26 9.81 2.43 -5.35
N SER A 27 8.64 1.78 -5.29
CA SER A 27 8.16 0.93 -6.38
C SER A 27 7.90 1.75 -7.64
N SER A 28 7.30 2.94 -7.52
CA SER A 28 7.12 3.86 -8.65
C SER A 28 8.45 4.23 -9.30
N LEU A 29 9.47 4.47 -8.48
CA LEU A 29 10.80 4.86 -8.93
C LEU A 29 11.52 3.72 -9.68
N ILE A 30 11.46 2.49 -9.14
CA ILE A 30 12.08 1.29 -9.72
C ILE A 30 11.47 0.95 -11.08
N PHE A 31 10.14 0.91 -11.14
CA PHE A 31 9.41 0.50 -12.33
C PHE A 31 9.08 1.65 -13.27
N HIS A 32 9.47 2.88 -12.91
CA HIS A 32 9.09 4.11 -13.61
C HIS A 32 7.58 4.18 -13.85
N ASP A 33 6.82 3.82 -12.82
CA ASP A 33 5.37 3.65 -12.85
C ASP A 33 4.68 4.92 -12.37
N ARG A 34 4.12 5.67 -13.32
CA ARG A 34 3.44 6.93 -13.07
C ARG A 34 2.16 6.76 -12.26
N GLU A 35 1.43 5.65 -12.46
CA GLU A 35 0.18 5.40 -11.72
C GLU A 35 0.46 5.16 -10.24
N LEU A 36 1.55 4.44 -9.90
CA LEU A 36 2.01 4.30 -8.52
C LEU A 36 2.41 5.66 -7.93
N ALA A 37 3.11 6.50 -8.69
CA ALA A 37 3.51 7.82 -8.24
C ALA A 37 2.31 8.73 -7.95
N ASP A 38 1.31 8.75 -8.83
CA ASP A 38 0.05 9.49 -8.63
C ASP A 38 -0.70 9.01 -7.37
N GLU A 39 -0.70 7.71 -7.07
CA GLU A 39 -1.33 7.16 -5.86
C GLU A 39 -0.61 7.61 -4.57
N VAL A 40 0.71 7.82 -4.60
CA VAL A 40 1.44 8.39 -3.44
C VAL A 40 0.94 9.80 -3.11
N LEU A 41 0.68 10.63 -4.12
CA LEU A 41 0.15 11.98 -3.91
C LEU A 41 -1.25 11.93 -3.27
N LEU A 42 -2.12 11.04 -3.77
CA LEU A 42 -3.47 10.86 -3.21
C LEU A 42 -3.44 10.36 -1.77
N LEU A 43 -2.50 9.47 -1.44
CA LEU A 43 -2.31 8.99 -0.06
C LEU A 43 -1.76 10.09 0.84
N ASN A 44 -0.92 11.00 0.33
CA ASN A 44 -0.41 12.12 1.12
C ASN A 44 -1.54 13.08 1.54
N GLU A 45 -2.46 13.38 0.63
CA GLU A 45 -3.66 14.15 0.98
C GLU A 45 -4.53 13.42 2.02
N TYR A 46 -4.64 12.09 1.92
CA TYR A 46 -5.37 11.30 2.90
C TYR A 46 -4.69 11.31 4.29
N VAL A 47 -3.36 11.24 4.36
CA VAL A 47 -2.60 11.37 5.62
C VAL A 47 -2.83 12.73 6.27
N LYS A 48 -2.83 13.81 5.48
CA LYS A 48 -3.11 15.17 5.97
C LYS A 48 -4.53 15.28 6.56
N ASP A 49 -5.53 14.68 5.92
CA ASP A 49 -6.89 14.59 6.48
C ASP A 49 -6.93 13.81 7.80
N LEU A 50 -6.27 12.64 7.84
CA LEU A 50 -6.17 11.85 9.06
C LEU A 50 -5.50 12.61 10.20
N ASN A 51 -4.42 13.37 9.92
CA ASN A 51 -3.73 14.18 10.91
C ASN A 51 -4.62 15.30 11.44
N SER A 52 -5.34 16.00 10.57
CA SER A 52 -6.30 17.03 11.00
C SER A 52 -7.36 16.46 11.95
N ARG A 53 -7.92 15.31 11.62
CA ARG A 53 -8.90 14.62 12.47
C ARG A 53 -8.29 14.14 13.79
N LEU A 54 -7.02 13.69 13.77
CA LEU A 54 -6.31 13.28 14.98
C LEU A 54 -6.05 14.49 15.88
N GLU A 55 -5.62 15.63 15.34
CA GLU A 55 -5.41 16.87 16.10
C GLU A 55 -6.72 17.36 16.77
N GLU A 56 -7.84 17.34 16.05
CA GLU A 56 -9.16 17.67 16.61
C GLU A 56 -9.50 16.76 17.80
N LYS A 57 -9.34 15.44 17.64
CA LYS A 57 -9.60 14.48 18.72
C LYS A 57 -8.66 14.62 19.91
N VAL A 58 -7.40 14.97 19.68
CA VAL A 58 -6.45 15.28 20.76
C VAL A 58 -6.93 16.48 21.56
N VAL A 59 -7.39 17.56 20.92
CA VAL A 59 -7.90 18.74 21.59
C VAL A 59 -9.17 18.41 22.41
N GLU A 60 -10.09 17.62 21.82
CA GLU A 60 -11.29 17.16 22.57
C GLU A 60 -10.90 16.39 23.84
N ARG A 61 -9.93 15.47 23.72
CA ARG A 61 -9.49 14.63 24.84
C ARG A 61 -8.83 15.43 25.95
N VAL A 62 -7.95 16.38 25.61
CA VAL A 62 -7.28 17.25 26.58
C VAL A 62 -8.30 18.06 27.40
N SER A 63 -9.42 18.45 26.80
CA SER A 63 -10.47 19.16 27.51
C SER A 63 -11.11 18.30 28.62
N GLN A 64 -11.07 16.98 28.50
CA GLN A 64 -11.69 16.02 29.42
C GLN A 64 -10.69 15.51 30.49
N ASP A 65 -9.53 15.00 30.09
CA ASP A 65 -8.56 14.34 30.97
C ASP A 65 -7.39 15.24 31.42
N LYS A 66 -7.16 16.36 30.74
CA LYS A 66 -6.09 17.34 30.96
C LYS A 66 -4.67 16.75 30.86
N ASP A 67 -4.52 15.60 30.20
CA ASP A 67 -3.23 14.96 29.95
C ASP A 67 -2.52 15.61 28.76
N LEU A 68 -1.82 16.71 29.05
CA LEU A 68 -1.07 17.49 28.04
C LEU A 68 0.14 16.74 27.48
N ASP A 69 0.81 15.94 28.30
CA ASP A 69 2.02 15.21 27.88
C ASP A 69 1.66 14.14 26.83
N ARG A 70 0.55 13.42 27.07
CA ARG A 70 0.01 12.45 26.11
C ARG A 70 -0.41 13.14 24.83
N ALA A 71 -1.13 14.25 24.91
CA ALA A 71 -1.57 15.03 23.76
C ALA A 71 -0.39 15.50 22.89
N ILE A 72 0.63 16.09 23.51
CA ILE A 72 1.83 16.55 22.81
C ILE A 72 2.55 15.37 22.13
N THR A 73 2.57 14.22 22.78
CA THR A 73 3.19 13.01 22.21
C THR A 73 2.46 12.54 20.96
N PHE A 74 1.12 12.51 20.97
CA PHE A 74 0.32 12.14 19.79
C PHE A 74 0.56 13.11 18.62
N ILE A 75 0.52 14.43 18.87
CA ILE A 75 0.74 15.45 17.85
C ILE A 75 2.16 15.34 17.25
N ARG A 76 3.19 15.17 18.09
CA ARG A 76 4.56 15.05 17.59
C ARG A 76 4.76 13.80 16.76
N LEU A 77 4.16 12.68 17.18
CA LEU A 77 4.27 11.41 16.46
C LEU A 77 3.53 11.46 15.13
N SER A 78 2.32 12.03 15.09
CA SER A 78 1.57 12.16 13.84
C SER A 78 2.26 13.07 12.82
N ARG A 79 2.86 14.17 13.28
CA ARG A 79 3.65 15.05 12.41
C ARG A 79 4.89 14.38 11.85
N ALA A 80 5.59 13.58 12.66
CA ALA A 80 6.73 12.82 12.19
C ALA A 80 6.33 11.81 11.09
N MET A 81 5.14 11.21 11.19
CA MET A 81 4.61 10.32 10.17
C MET A 81 4.17 11.08 8.90
N GLU A 82 3.63 12.31 9.04
CA GLU A 82 3.34 13.19 7.91
C GLU A 82 4.63 13.59 7.16
N ASP A 83 5.71 13.92 7.89
CA ASP A 83 7.02 14.21 7.29
C ASP A 83 7.54 13.02 6.46
N ILE A 84 7.27 11.78 6.89
CA ILE A 84 7.56 10.57 6.13
C ILE A 84 6.74 10.55 4.83
N GLY A 85 5.43 10.84 4.90
CA GLY A 85 4.56 10.94 3.73
C GLY A 85 5.01 12.00 2.73
N ASP A 86 5.37 13.20 3.21
CA ASP A 86 5.92 14.28 2.39
C ASP A 86 7.26 13.88 1.73
N SER A 87 8.04 13.05 2.40
CA SER A 87 9.29 12.53 1.84
C SER A 87 9.02 11.51 0.73
N ALA A 88 8.03 10.64 0.92
CA ALA A 88 7.58 9.69 -0.11
C ALA A 88 7.03 10.41 -1.34
N GLU A 89 6.26 11.49 -1.17
CA GLU A 89 5.78 12.35 -2.26
C GLU A 89 6.93 12.92 -3.09
N LYS A 90 8.00 13.41 -2.44
CA LYS A 90 9.18 13.93 -3.14
C LYS A 90 9.90 12.86 -3.96
N ILE A 91 9.89 11.60 -3.51
CA ILE A 91 10.43 10.47 -4.29
C ILE A 91 9.55 10.21 -5.51
N ALA A 92 8.23 10.18 -5.33
CA ALA A 92 7.26 9.97 -6.42
C ALA A 92 7.31 11.10 -7.46
N ASP A 93 7.54 12.36 -7.04
CA ASP A 93 7.67 13.52 -7.93
C ASP A 93 8.80 13.37 -8.97
N VAL A 94 9.85 12.61 -8.65
CA VAL A 94 10.92 12.29 -9.61
C VAL A 94 10.35 11.56 -10.83
N VAL A 95 9.44 10.59 -10.58
CA VAL A 95 8.78 9.82 -11.64
C VAL A 95 7.79 10.68 -12.42
N LEU A 96 7.02 11.52 -11.72
CA LEU A 96 6.04 12.42 -12.34
C LEU A 96 6.69 13.46 -13.26
N ARG A 97 7.93 13.85 -12.98
CA ARG A 97 8.77 14.70 -13.86
C ARG A 97 9.48 13.94 -14.97
N ASP A 98 9.19 12.64 -15.15
CA ASP A 98 9.83 11.77 -16.14
C ASP A 98 11.36 11.68 -16.00
N ILE A 99 11.87 11.82 -14.77
CA ILE A 99 13.30 11.69 -14.47
C ILE A 99 13.61 10.23 -14.20
N ARG A 100 14.46 9.64 -15.05
CA ARG A 100 14.92 8.25 -14.85
C ARG A 100 16.11 8.24 -13.90
N VAL A 101 16.02 7.38 -12.90
CA VAL A 101 17.12 7.16 -11.96
C VAL A 101 18.20 6.28 -12.57
N HIS A 102 19.41 6.38 -12.02
CA HIS A 102 20.51 5.52 -12.45
C HIS A 102 20.21 4.05 -12.11
N PRO A 103 20.48 3.08 -13.03
CA PRO A 103 20.19 1.67 -12.80
C PRO A 103 20.72 1.10 -11.49
N VAL A 104 21.91 1.53 -11.06
CA VAL A 104 22.50 1.10 -9.77
C VAL A 104 21.59 1.40 -8.57
N LEU A 105 20.83 2.52 -8.60
CA LEU A 105 19.89 2.83 -7.51
C LEU A 105 18.71 1.86 -7.55
N ALA A 106 18.16 1.58 -8.73
CA ALA A 106 17.08 0.62 -8.88
C ALA A 106 17.52 -0.80 -8.43
N GLU A 107 18.70 -1.23 -8.82
CA GLU A 107 19.27 -2.52 -8.40
C GLU A 107 19.41 -2.60 -6.88
N SER A 108 19.95 -1.58 -6.22
CA SER A 108 20.16 -1.59 -4.77
C SER A 108 18.84 -1.66 -3.98
N ILE A 109 17.75 -1.11 -4.52
CA ILE A 109 16.42 -1.22 -3.90
C ILE A 109 15.83 -2.61 -4.14
N LEU A 110 16.01 -3.18 -5.34
CA LEU A 110 15.54 -4.54 -5.70
C LEU A 110 16.25 -5.67 -4.94
N GLU A 111 17.46 -5.45 -4.46
CA GLU A 111 18.20 -6.43 -3.62
C GLU A 111 17.41 -6.84 -2.35
N SER A 112 16.40 -6.07 -1.94
CA SER A 112 15.48 -6.45 -0.86
C SER A 112 14.59 -7.66 -1.22
N GLY A 113 14.51 -8.04 -2.51
CA GLY A 113 13.73 -9.19 -3.01
C GLY A 113 12.22 -9.03 -2.94
N THR A 114 11.72 -7.90 -2.46
CA THR A 114 10.31 -7.64 -2.31
C THR A 114 9.89 -6.43 -3.14
N SER A 115 8.80 -6.55 -3.87
CA SER A 115 8.25 -5.45 -4.67
C SER A 115 6.78 -5.21 -4.34
N ILE A 116 6.29 -4.03 -4.72
CA ILE A 116 4.86 -3.74 -4.70
C ILE A 116 4.36 -3.71 -6.14
N ALA A 117 3.22 -4.36 -6.35
CA ALA A 117 2.47 -4.31 -7.59
C ALA A 117 1.13 -3.61 -7.35
N ARG A 118 0.71 -2.82 -8.34
CA ARG A 118 -0.62 -2.23 -8.44
C ARG A 118 -1.37 -2.96 -9.56
N GLU A 119 -2.50 -3.59 -9.23
CA GLU A 119 -3.30 -4.29 -10.22
C GLU A 119 -4.79 -3.96 -10.06
N VAL A 120 -5.49 -3.88 -11.19
CA VAL A 120 -6.94 -3.69 -11.21
C VAL A 120 -7.59 -5.06 -11.32
N ILE A 121 -8.55 -5.34 -10.44
CA ILE A 121 -9.33 -6.59 -10.46
C ILE A 121 -10.36 -6.51 -11.59
N ALA A 122 -10.20 -7.33 -12.63
CA ALA A 122 -11.17 -7.43 -13.71
C ALA A 122 -12.39 -8.26 -13.28
N ASP A 123 -13.50 -8.13 -14.02
CA ASP A 123 -14.72 -8.90 -13.79
C ASP A 123 -14.47 -10.42 -13.91
N GLU A 124 -13.58 -10.81 -14.84
CA GLU A 124 -13.23 -12.21 -15.12
C GLU A 124 -12.16 -12.77 -14.17
N SER A 125 -11.64 -11.94 -13.26
CA SER A 125 -10.61 -12.36 -12.31
C SER A 125 -11.12 -13.41 -11.36
N VAL A 126 -10.34 -14.47 -11.17
CA VAL A 126 -10.61 -15.51 -10.17
C VAL A 126 -10.62 -14.97 -8.74
N LEU A 127 -10.07 -13.76 -8.52
CA LEU A 127 -10.02 -13.05 -7.25
C LEU A 127 -11.31 -12.27 -6.98
N ALA A 128 -12.06 -11.89 -8.02
CA ALA A 128 -13.27 -11.08 -7.88
C ALA A 128 -14.40 -11.85 -7.16
N GLY A 129 -15.09 -11.15 -6.25
CA GLY A 129 -16.21 -11.69 -5.49
C GLY A 129 -15.82 -12.60 -4.31
N LYS A 130 -14.52 -12.77 -4.04
CA LYS A 130 -14.03 -13.64 -2.97
C LYS A 130 -13.38 -12.84 -1.83
N PRO A 131 -13.54 -13.30 -0.57
CA PRO A 131 -12.75 -12.77 0.53
C PRO A 131 -11.27 -13.18 0.35
N LEU A 132 -10.34 -12.34 0.79
CA LEU A 132 -8.90 -12.55 0.61
C LEU A 132 -8.44 -13.94 1.09
N ARG A 133 -8.97 -14.43 2.21
CA ARG A 133 -8.64 -15.79 2.72
C ARG A 133 -8.98 -16.92 1.74
N GLU A 134 -9.99 -16.73 0.87
CA GLU A 134 -10.44 -17.76 -0.09
C GLU A 134 -9.74 -17.63 -1.44
N THR A 135 -9.03 -16.53 -1.68
CA THR A 135 -8.27 -16.34 -2.92
C THR A 135 -6.99 -17.15 -2.96
N SER A 136 -6.48 -17.62 -1.81
CA SER A 136 -5.17 -18.26 -1.67
C SER A 136 -4.01 -17.43 -2.21
N LEU A 137 -4.20 -16.10 -2.44
CA LEU A 137 -3.22 -15.25 -3.07
C LEU A 137 -1.88 -15.29 -2.33
N ALA A 138 -1.90 -15.12 -1.01
CA ALA A 138 -0.69 -15.11 -0.20
C ALA A 138 0.02 -16.47 -0.17
N THR A 139 -0.73 -17.55 -0.03
CA THR A 139 -0.17 -18.90 0.12
C THR A 139 0.37 -19.49 -1.18
N ASP A 140 -0.30 -19.20 -2.29
CA ASP A 140 -0.01 -19.84 -3.57
C ASP A 140 0.86 -18.99 -4.50
N THR A 141 0.97 -17.68 -4.24
CA THR A 141 1.78 -16.76 -5.06
C THR A 141 2.85 -15.99 -4.29
N GLY A 142 2.74 -15.94 -2.95
CA GLY A 142 3.58 -15.10 -2.09
C GLY A 142 3.20 -13.61 -2.08
N TRP A 143 2.09 -13.21 -2.73
CA TRP A 143 1.62 -11.84 -2.79
C TRP A 143 0.60 -11.54 -1.70
N PHE A 144 0.87 -10.55 -0.88
CA PHE A 144 0.00 -10.08 0.20
C PHE A 144 -0.65 -8.75 -0.17
N ALA A 145 -1.96 -8.69 -0.22
CA ALA A 145 -2.67 -7.43 -0.39
C ALA A 145 -2.43 -6.55 0.84
N ILE A 146 -1.86 -5.37 0.63
CA ILE A 146 -1.57 -4.37 1.68
C ILE A 146 -2.56 -3.21 1.66
N VAL A 147 -3.14 -2.94 0.50
CA VAL A 147 -4.20 -1.93 0.32
C VAL A 147 -5.17 -2.41 -0.73
N VAL A 148 -6.46 -2.12 -0.53
CA VAL A 148 -7.50 -2.20 -1.55
C VAL A 148 -8.13 -0.82 -1.71
N LYS A 149 -8.08 -0.25 -2.91
CA LYS A 149 -8.75 1.00 -3.26
C LYS A 149 -10.02 0.69 -4.04
N ARG A 150 -11.15 1.11 -3.49
CA ARG A 150 -12.49 0.95 -4.08
C ARG A 150 -13.11 2.31 -4.35
N GLY A 151 -13.04 2.78 -5.58
CA GLY A 151 -13.38 4.16 -5.90
C GLY A 151 -12.58 5.14 -5.03
N PRO A 152 -13.21 6.02 -4.27
CA PRO A 152 -12.51 6.96 -3.39
C PRO A 152 -12.09 6.36 -2.04
N LYS A 153 -12.51 5.12 -1.72
CA LYS A 153 -12.28 4.51 -0.41
C LYS A 153 -10.99 3.70 -0.38
N TRP A 154 -10.14 3.98 0.61
CA TRP A 154 -8.96 3.20 0.94
C TRP A 154 -9.26 2.19 2.05
N ILE A 155 -8.87 0.94 1.85
CA ILE A 155 -8.91 -0.15 2.83
C ILE A 155 -7.45 -0.51 3.10
N ILE A 156 -6.89 0.11 4.13
CA ILE A 156 -5.50 -0.08 4.55
C ILE A 156 -5.42 -1.32 5.43
N GLY A 157 -4.45 -2.22 5.17
CA GLY A 157 -4.30 -3.46 5.92
C GLY A 157 -5.54 -4.36 5.80
N PRO A 158 -5.99 -4.73 4.58
CA PRO A 158 -7.18 -5.56 4.43
C PRO A 158 -6.97 -6.90 5.14
N ASP A 159 -8.00 -7.34 5.86
CA ASP A 159 -8.01 -8.64 6.52
C ASP A 159 -8.50 -9.77 5.60
N GLY A 160 -8.47 -11.00 6.11
CA GLY A 160 -8.92 -12.18 5.35
C GLY A 160 -10.40 -12.16 4.97
N GLU A 161 -11.24 -11.39 5.67
CA GLU A 161 -12.68 -11.23 5.39
C GLU A 161 -12.95 -10.15 4.33
N THR A 162 -11.96 -9.35 3.96
CA THR A 162 -12.09 -8.34 2.94
C THR A 162 -12.38 -8.98 1.58
N VAL A 163 -13.57 -8.75 1.04
CA VAL A 163 -14.00 -9.25 -0.26
C VAL A 163 -13.46 -8.34 -1.35
N LEU A 164 -12.71 -8.90 -2.30
CA LEU A 164 -12.29 -8.19 -3.51
C LEU A 164 -13.47 -8.07 -4.48
N GLN A 165 -13.61 -6.91 -5.11
CA GLN A 165 -14.64 -6.64 -6.10
C GLN A 165 -14.00 -6.28 -7.44
N ALA A 166 -14.71 -6.57 -8.52
CA ALA A 166 -14.32 -6.06 -9.83
C ALA A 166 -14.23 -4.53 -9.81
N GLY A 167 -13.19 -3.98 -10.42
CA GLY A 167 -12.87 -2.55 -10.38
C GLY A 167 -12.06 -2.11 -9.15
N ASP A 168 -11.85 -2.99 -8.15
CA ASP A 168 -10.91 -2.69 -7.07
C ASP A 168 -9.48 -2.58 -7.62
N ILE A 169 -8.72 -1.65 -7.07
CA ILE A 169 -7.27 -1.59 -7.27
C ILE A 169 -6.63 -2.21 -6.04
N ILE A 170 -5.89 -3.29 -6.23
CA ILE A 170 -5.09 -3.88 -5.16
C ILE A 170 -3.65 -3.40 -5.24
N PHE A 171 -3.09 -3.05 -4.10
CA PHE A 171 -1.66 -2.90 -3.91
C PHE A 171 -1.21 -4.11 -3.11
N ALA A 172 -0.33 -4.90 -3.70
CA ALA A 172 0.14 -6.13 -3.09
C ALA A 172 1.66 -6.12 -3.00
N ARG A 173 2.19 -6.64 -1.89
CA ARG A 173 3.63 -6.86 -1.66
C ARG A 173 3.95 -8.31 -1.90
N GLY A 174 4.99 -8.59 -2.66
CA GLY A 174 5.39 -9.97 -2.97
C GLY A 174 6.68 -10.07 -3.76
N PRO A 175 7.06 -11.32 -4.13
CA PRO A 175 8.29 -11.58 -4.84
C PRO A 175 8.20 -11.11 -6.29
N LEU A 176 9.26 -10.42 -6.76
CA LEU A 176 9.34 -9.87 -8.11
C LEU A 176 9.14 -10.95 -9.19
N GLU A 177 9.66 -12.16 -8.94
CA GLU A 177 9.62 -13.30 -9.87
C GLU A 177 8.21 -13.75 -10.26
N SER A 178 7.19 -13.51 -9.41
CA SER A 178 5.80 -13.88 -9.68
C SER A 178 4.89 -12.67 -10.00
N ARG A 179 5.46 -11.49 -10.26
CA ARG A 179 4.69 -10.27 -10.54
C ARG A 179 3.76 -10.41 -11.74
N GLY A 180 4.27 -10.96 -12.84
CA GLY A 180 3.46 -11.18 -14.04
C GLY A 180 2.31 -12.17 -13.81
N HIS A 181 2.51 -13.16 -12.92
CA HIS A 181 1.45 -14.08 -12.54
C HIS A 181 0.33 -13.36 -11.76
N LEU A 182 0.67 -12.51 -10.79
CA LEU A 182 -0.30 -11.66 -10.09
C LEU A 182 -1.13 -10.82 -11.08
N CYS A 183 -0.46 -10.20 -12.03
CA CYS A 183 -1.13 -9.40 -13.06
C CYS A 183 -2.11 -10.24 -13.90
N ARG A 184 -1.71 -11.44 -14.34
CA ARG A 184 -2.60 -12.33 -15.10
C ARG A 184 -3.80 -12.79 -14.27
N LEU A 185 -3.62 -13.05 -12.97
CA LEU A 185 -4.72 -13.36 -12.04
C LEU A 185 -5.70 -12.19 -11.94
N ALA A 186 -5.19 -10.98 -11.67
CA ALA A 186 -6.01 -9.79 -11.51
C ALA A 186 -6.81 -9.48 -12.79
N ARG A 187 -6.21 -9.68 -13.96
CA ARG A 187 -6.86 -9.44 -15.27
C ARG A 187 -7.69 -10.60 -15.79
N GLY A 188 -7.85 -11.69 -15.02
CA GLY A 188 -8.62 -12.87 -15.45
C GLY A 188 -7.98 -13.67 -16.58
N LYS A 189 -6.70 -13.42 -16.92
CA LYS A 189 -5.96 -14.15 -17.96
C LYS A 189 -5.54 -15.55 -17.54
N THR A 190 -5.59 -15.87 -16.25
CA THR A 190 -5.39 -17.22 -15.70
C THR A 190 -6.35 -17.46 -14.55
N GLN A 191 -6.78 -18.72 -14.42
CA GLN A 191 -7.62 -19.18 -13.31
C GLN A 191 -6.80 -19.99 -12.28
N GLN A 192 -5.54 -20.29 -12.61
CA GLN A 192 -4.63 -21.03 -11.74
C GLN A 192 -3.98 -20.04 -10.78
N VAL A 193 -4.33 -20.10 -9.49
CA VAL A 193 -3.78 -19.21 -8.47
C VAL A 193 -2.33 -19.60 -8.16
N GLN A 194 -2.04 -20.91 -8.04
CA GLN A 194 -0.69 -21.37 -7.71
C GLN A 194 0.32 -20.92 -8.76
N PHE A 195 1.35 -20.21 -8.28
CA PHE A 195 2.49 -19.84 -9.10
C PHE A 195 3.45 -21.05 -9.26
N VAL A 196 3.82 -21.31 -10.49
CA VAL A 196 4.85 -22.30 -10.81
C VAL A 196 5.99 -21.54 -11.48
N PRO A 197 7.18 -21.48 -10.83
CA PRO A 197 8.35 -20.80 -11.41
C PRO A 197 8.75 -21.41 -12.74
N ASP A 198 9.20 -20.57 -13.67
CA ASP A 198 9.77 -21.04 -14.93
C ASP A 198 11.12 -21.75 -14.63
N PRO A 199 11.35 -22.95 -15.18
CA PRO A 199 12.62 -23.67 -15.02
C PRO A 199 13.83 -22.92 -15.62
N SER A 200 13.62 -21.92 -16.50
CA SER A 200 14.70 -21.05 -16.99
C SER A 200 15.27 -20.10 -15.94
N GLY A 201 14.54 -19.88 -14.83
CA GLY A 201 14.92 -18.94 -13.78
C GLY A 201 14.68 -17.46 -14.15
N ASP A 202 14.09 -17.18 -15.32
CA ASP A 202 13.74 -15.81 -15.70
C ASP A 202 12.53 -15.34 -14.89
N PRO A 203 12.59 -14.14 -14.27
CA PRO A 203 11.48 -13.64 -13.49
C PRO A 203 10.27 -13.32 -14.38
N ASP A 204 9.11 -13.82 -14.00
CA ASP A 204 7.83 -13.51 -14.65
C ASP A 204 7.34 -12.10 -14.25
N ILE A 205 7.89 -11.09 -14.90
CA ILE A 205 7.61 -9.69 -14.63
C ILE A 205 6.69 -9.03 -15.66
N THR A 206 6.33 -9.76 -16.72
CA THR A 206 5.50 -9.24 -17.80
C THR A 206 4.04 -9.61 -17.64
N CYS A 207 3.19 -8.71 -18.07
CA CYS A 207 1.74 -8.85 -17.98
C CYS A 207 1.07 -8.98 -19.37
#